data_9c8b9ec9da117f8eaa052242e1e1e256
#
_entry.id   9c8b9ec9da117f8eaa052242e1e1e256
#
_cell.length_a   1.000
_cell.length_b   1.000
_cell.length_c   1.000
_cell.angle_alpha   90.00
_cell.angle_beta   90.00
_cell.angle_gamma   90.00
#
_symmetry.space_group_name_H-M   'P 1'
#
loop_
_entity.id
_entity.type
_entity.pdbx_description
1 polymer ?
#
loop_
_entity_poly.entity_id
_entity_poly.type
_entity_poly.pdbx_seq_one_letter_code
_entity_poly.pdbx_strand_id
1 'polypeptide(L)'
;TQWGTPYFIAWTTTPWTLPSNTALCVGPKINYVCVQTYNPYNGEKISVVLAESRMSAYFKADGAKIALEDYNPGDKVVPYKVVGKYTGEELVGMRYTQLMPWVKPLEKVDDLAADFVKKVAEEHPERCFTVGTDRFVELEAEGFRVIPGDYVTTDDGTGIVHIAPTFGADDAKVAKAAGIPSLFMINKKGETRPMVDLVGKYYTIDECAPEFVAACVNEENYAHHAGDFVKNAYSPKYNVGGKYDAEAAEKDEDLNIVIC
;
A
#
# COMPACT_ATOMS: atom_id res chain seq x y z
N THR A 1 11.01 -6.55 -19.13
CA THR A 1 10.21 -7.17 -20.21
C THR A 1 9.29 -6.13 -20.85
N GLN A 2 8.77 -6.41 -22.03
CA GLN A 2 7.78 -5.55 -22.71
C GLN A 2 6.48 -5.33 -21.87
N TRP A 3 6.23 -6.18 -20.89
CA TRP A 3 5.07 -6.18 -19.99
C TRP A 3 5.38 -5.63 -18.59
N GLY A 4 6.52 -4.97 -18.42
CA GLY A 4 6.94 -4.35 -17.17
C GLY A 4 7.17 -5.32 -16.01
N THR A 5 7.21 -4.76 -14.80
CA THR A 5 7.22 -5.50 -13.54
C THR A 5 5.79 -5.91 -13.17
N PRO A 6 5.55 -7.14 -12.69
CA PRO A 6 4.22 -7.54 -12.26
C PRO A 6 3.71 -6.73 -11.05
N TYR A 7 2.42 -6.45 -11.04
CA TYR A 7 1.70 -5.83 -9.92
C TYR A 7 0.93 -6.88 -9.13
N PHE A 8 1.04 -6.88 -7.81
CA PHE A 8 0.11 -7.58 -6.95
C PHE A 8 -1.20 -6.79 -6.88
N ILE A 9 -2.34 -7.41 -7.19
CA ILE A 9 -3.64 -6.77 -7.05
C ILE A 9 -4.21 -7.11 -5.68
N ALA A 10 -4.26 -6.13 -4.78
CA ALA A 10 -4.96 -6.24 -3.52
C ALA A 10 -6.31 -5.49 -3.60
N TRP A 11 -7.33 -6.03 -2.93
CA TRP A 11 -8.63 -5.39 -2.84
C TRP A 11 -8.90 -4.94 -1.40
N THR A 12 -9.50 -3.77 -1.22
CA THR A 12 -9.83 -3.25 0.10
C THR A 12 -11.17 -2.51 0.11
N THR A 13 -11.90 -2.61 1.22
CA THR A 13 -13.07 -1.77 1.51
C THR A 13 -12.70 -0.51 2.30
N THR A 14 -11.45 -0.40 2.74
CA THR A 14 -10.93 0.70 3.58
C THR A 14 -9.74 1.38 2.92
N PRO A 15 -9.92 2.03 1.75
CA PRO A 15 -8.79 2.57 0.96
C PRO A 15 -7.96 3.62 1.71
N TRP A 16 -8.50 4.26 2.74
CA TRP A 16 -7.75 5.22 3.58
C TRP A 16 -6.61 4.59 4.40
N THR A 17 -6.53 3.26 4.47
CA THR A 17 -5.43 2.55 5.13
C THR A 17 -4.27 2.24 4.18
N LEU A 18 -4.47 2.35 2.86
CA LEU A 18 -3.46 2.05 1.85
C LEU A 18 -2.16 2.84 1.99
N PRO A 19 -2.15 4.13 2.37
CA PRO A 19 -0.90 4.87 2.59
C PRO A 19 -0.01 4.29 3.68
N SER A 20 -0.60 3.52 4.61
CA SER A 20 0.12 2.84 5.69
C SER A 20 0.35 1.35 5.42
N ASN A 21 0.19 0.91 4.17
CA ASN A 21 0.52 -0.45 3.76
C ASN A 21 2.01 -0.72 3.95
N THR A 22 2.35 -1.82 4.64
CA THR A 22 3.74 -2.27 4.83
C THR A 22 3.97 -3.74 4.50
N ALA A 23 2.89 -4.50 4.23
CA ALA A 23 2.98 -5.88 3.73
C ALA A 23 1.77 -6.26 2.87
N LEU A 24 1.94 -7.32 2.08
CA LEU A 24 0.85 -8.05 1.44
C LEU A 24 0.78 -9.46 2.03
N CYS A 25 -0.44 -9.96 2.25
CA CYS A 25 -0.65 -11.28 2.81
C CYS A 25 -1.31 -12.21 1.79
N VAL A 26 -0.77 -13.41 1.65
CA VAL A 26 -1.25 -14.46 0.75
C VAL A 26 -1.57 -15.73 1.51
N GLY A 27 -2.54 -16.52 1.04
CA GLY A 27 -2.80 -17.85 1.58
C GLY A 27 -1.75 -18.84 1.05
N PRO A 28 -0.92 -19.48 1.90
CA PRO A 28 0.18 -20.35 1.43
C PRO A 28 -0.27 -21.46 0.48
N LYS A 29 -1.47 -21.99 0.70
CA LYS A 29 -2.07 -23.10 -0.07
C LYS A 29 -2.95 -22.64 -1.24
N ILE A 30 -3.12 -21.34 -1.43
CA ILE A 30 -3.90 -20.79 -2.54
C ILE A 30 -3.02 -20.74 -3.80
N ASN A 31 -3.61 -21.08 -4.95
CA ASN A 31 -2.95 -20.94 -6.25
C ASN A 31 -3.12 -19.51 -6.77
N TYR A 32 -2.05 -18.94 -7.24
CA TYR A 32 -1.97 -17.61 -7.84
C TYR A 32 -1.50 -17.70 -9.29
N VAL A 33 -1.89 -16.72 -10.08
CA VAL A 33 -1.48 -16.59 -11.48
C VAL A 33 -0.91 -15.22 -11.76
N CYS A 34 0.08 -15.18 -12.64
CA CYS A 34 0.53 -13.95 -13.27
C CYS A 34 -0.12 -13.83 -14.63
N VAL A 35 -0.82 -12.74 -14.86
CA VAL A 35 -1.63 -12.50 -16.06
C VAL A 35 -1.12 -11.26 -16.78
N GLN A 36 -0.74 -11.40 -18.04
CA GLN A 36 -0.48 -10.28 -18.94
C GLN A 36 -1.80 -9.79 -19.54
N THR A 37 -2.00 -8.48 -19.49
CA THR A 37 -3.23 -7.82 -19.97
C THR A 37 -2.97 -6.33 -20.21
N TYR A 38 -4.01 -5.58 -20.44
CA TYR A 38 -3.94 -4.12 -20.55
C TYR A 38 -4.74 -3.46 -19.43
N ASN A 39 -4.25 -2.34 -18.94
CA ASN A 39 -5.01 -1.48 -18.06
C ASN A 39 -6.19 -0.87 -18.86
N PRO A 40 -7.45 -1.15 -18.48
CA PRO A 40 -8.62 -0.70 -19.27
C PRO A 40 -8.81 0.82 -19.28
N TYR A 41 -8.17 1.55 -18.37
CA TYR A 41 -8.31 3.00 -18.24
C TYR A 41 -7.34 3.78 -19.13
N ASN A 42 -6.10 3.31 -19.26
CA ASN A 42 -5.06 4.03 -20.02
C ASN A 42 -4.47 3.23 -21.18
N GLY A 43 -4.85 1.95 -21.34
CA GLY A 43 -4.38 1.08 -22.42
C GLY A 43 -2.94 0.55 -22.27
N GLU A 44 -2.30 0.78 -21.12
CA GLU A 44 -0.94 0.33 -20.88
C GLU A 44 -0.86 -1.18 -20.69
N LYS A 45 0.24 -1.77 -21.17
CA LYS A 45 0.57 -3.18 -20.94
C LYS A 45 0.95 -3.41 -19.51
N ILE A 46 0.27 -4.32 -18.83
CA ILE A 46 0.54 -4.67 -17.44
C ILE A 46 0.61 -6.18 -17.24
N SER A 47 1.37 -6.60 -16.23
CA SER A 47 1.30 -7.95 -15.67
C SER A 47 0.73 -7.86 -14.26
N VAL A 48 -0.24 -8.71 -13.92
CA VAL A 48 -0.91 -8.66 -12.61
C VAL A 48 -0.94 -10.03 -11.95
N VAL A 49 -0.80 -10.06 -10.63
CA VAL A 49 -0.85 -11.28 -9.83
C VAL A 49 -2.09 -11.28 -8.95
N LEU A 50 -2.88 -12.37 -9.02
CA LEU A 50 -4.07 -12.58 -8.19
C LEU A 50 -4.31 -14.08 -8.02
N ALA A 51 -5.22 -14.46 -7.12
CA ALA A 51 -5.62 -15.86 -6.96
C ALA A 51 -6.27 -16.43 -8.24
N GLU A 52 -5.88 -17.63 -8.66
CA GLU A 52 -6.37 -18.28 -9.88
C GLU A 52 -7.90 -18.42 -9.86
N SER A 53 -8.47 -18.78 -8.72
CA SER A 53 -9.92 -18.91 -8.54
C SER A 53 -10.70 -17.61 -8.70
N ARG A 54 -10.02 -16.45 -8.59
CA ARG A 54 -10.64 -15.12 -8.72
C ARG A 54 -10.57 -14.54 -10.12
N MET A 55 -9.88 -15.20 -11.06
CA MET A 55 -9.72 -14.70 -12.43
C MET A 55 -11.06 -14.33 -13.09
N SER A 56 -12.08 -15.14 -12.93
CA SER A 56 -13.39 -14.91 -13.58
C SER A 56 -14.12 -13.66 -13.08
N ALA A 57 -13.75 -13.13 -11.91
CA ALA A 57 -14.31 -11.88 -11.39
C ALA A 57 -13.70 -10.64 -12.07
N TYR A 58 -12.48 -10.74 -12.60
CA TYR A 58 -11.72 -9.64 -13.18
C TYR A 58 -11.54 -9.75 -14.70
N PHE A 59 -11.53 -10.97 -15.24
CA PHE A 59 -11.26 -11.21 -16.65
C PHE A 59 -12.45 -11.92 -17.31
N LYS A 60 -12.98 -11.32 -18.38
CA LYS A 60 -14.03 -11.96 -19.19
C LYS A 60 -13.45 -13.15 -19.97
N ALA A 61 -14.13 -14.29 -19.95
CA ALA A 61 -13.66 -15.52 -20.59
C ALA A 61 -13.29 -15.35 -22.09
N ASP A 62 -13.98 -14.46 -22.80
CA ASP A 62 -13.69 -14.17 -24.22
C ASP A 62 -12.34 -13.46 -24.40
N GLY A 63 -11.83 -12.77 -23.39
CA GLY A 63 -10.50 -12.15 -23.46
C GLY A 63 -9.36 -13.14 -23.63
N ALA A 64 -9.52 -14.38 -23.14
CA ALA A 64 -8.52 -15.43 -23.33
C ALA A 64 -8.40 -15.91 -24.78
N LYS A 65 -9.39 -15.62 -25.64
CA LYS A 65 -9.43 -16.02 -27.05
C LYS A 65 -8.87 -14.97 -28.00
N ILE A 66 -8.62 -13.77 -27.49
CA ILE A 66 -8.11 -12.62 -28.26
C ILE A 66 -6.60 -12.56 -28.09
N ALA A 67 -5.85 -12.43 -29.18
CA ALA A 67 -4.41 -12.21 -29.10
C ALA A 67 -4.13 -10.84 -28.44
N LEU A 68 -3.08 -10.79 -27.60
CA LEU A 68 -2.74 -9.54 -26.91
C LEU A 68 -2.46 -8.40 -27.89
N GLU A 69 -1.90 -8.73 -29.04
CA GLU A 69 -1.53 -7.80 -30.11
C GLU A 69 -2.74 -7.17 -30.82
N ASP A 70 -3.93 -7.79 -30.72
CA ASP A 70 -5.15 -7.34 -31.38
C ASP A 70 -5.95 -6.32 -30.55
N TYR A 71 -5.46 -5.97 -29.34
CA TYR A 71 -6.14 -5.02 -28.46
C TYR A 71 -6.03 -3.58 -28.96
N ASN A 72 -7.17 -2.89 -28.98
CA ASN A 72 -7.23 -1.43 -29.18
C ASN A 72 -7.82 -0.76 -27.93
N PRO A 73 -7.24 0.33 -27.44
CA PRO A 73 -7.80 1.08 -26.32
C PRO A 73 -9.26 1.47 -26.56
N GLY A 74 -10.12 1.11 -25.61
CA GLY A 74 -11.58 1.28 -25.72
C GLY A 74 -12.36 0.03 -26.14
N ASP A 75 -11.69 -1.08 -26.45
CA ASP A 75 -12.37 -2.34 -26.71
C ASP A 75 -13.12 -2.83 -25.46
N LYS A 76 -14.34 -3.34 -25.65
CA LYS A 76 -15.22 -3.83 -24.55
C LYS A 76 -14.69 -5.09 -23.85
N VAL A 77 -13.82 -5.83 -24.51
CA VAL A 77 -13.20 -7.06 -24.00
C VAL A 77 -11.69 -6.87 -24.04
N VAL A 78 -11.07 -6.81 -22.87
CA VAL A 78 -9.62 -6.71 -22.75
C VAL A 78 -9.02 -8.10 -22.83
N PRO A 79 -8.07 -8.36 -23.75
CA PRO A 79 -7.40 -9.65 -23.85
C PRO A 79 -6.48 -9.90 -22.67
N TYR A 80 -6.29 -11.18 -22.35
CA TYR A 80 -5.35 -11.57 -21.32
C TYR A 80 -4.70 -12.93 -21.60
N LYS A 81 -3.52 -13.14 -20.99
CA LYS A 81 -2.78 -14.40 -21.07
C LYS A 81 -2.15 -14.73 -19.71
N VAL A 82 -2.44 -15.93 -19.21
CA VAL A 82 -1.73 -16.47 -18.03
C VAL A 82 -0.30 -16.84 -18.45
N VAL A 83 0.68 -16.26 -17.78
CA VAL A 83 2.11 -16.45 -18.08
C VAL A 83 2.89 -17.08 -16.94
N GLY A 84 2.30 -17.20 -15.76
CA GLY A 84 2.90 -17.86 -14.60
C GLY A 84 1.84 -18.40 -13.66
N LYS A 85 2.18 -19.47 -12.95
CA LYS A 85 1.36 -20.07 -11.89
C LYS A 85 2.27 -20.30 -10.68
N TYR A 86 1.75 -19.98 -9.52
CA TYR A 86 2.48 -20.02 -8.25
C TYR A 86 1.56 -20.50 -7.14
N THR A 87 2.11 -21.15 -6.13
CA THR A 87 1.44 -21.29 -4.84
C THR A 87 1.69 -20.02 -4.02
N GLY A 88 0.85 -19.76 -3.01
CA GLY A 88 1.12 -18.64 -2.11
C GLY A 88 2.45 -18.79 -1.37
N GLU A 89 2.86 -20.02 -1.05
CA GLU A 89 4.16 -20.31 -0.43
C GLU A 89 5.34 -19.82 -1.30
N GLU A 90 5.26 -19.98 -2.62
CA GLU A 90 6.29 -19.48 -3.56
C GLU A 90 6.32 -17.96 -3.66
N LEU A 91 5.23 -17.26 -3.31
CA LEU A 91 5.17 -15.80 -3.29
C LEU A 91 5.69 -15.19 -1.99
N VAL A 92 5.70 -15.97 -0.89
CA VAL A 92 6.18 -15.49 0.42
C VAL A 92 7.63 -15.05 0.34
N GLY A 93 7.92 -13.87 0.90
CA GLY A 93 9.23 -13.25 0.89
C GLY A 93 9.51 -12.39 -0.34
N MET A 94 8.69 -12.45 -1.39
CA MET A 94 8.81 -11.51 -2.51
C MET A 94 8.63 -10.09 -2.02
N ARG A 95 9.45 -9.18 -2.54
CA ARG A 95 9.40 -7.76 -2.22
C ARG A 95 8.65 -7.01 -3.31
N TYR A 96 7.98 -5.94 -2.90
CA TYR A 96 7.31 -5.01 -3.81
C TYR A 96 7.70 -3.56 -3.49
N THR A 97 7.53 -2.68 -4.47
CA THR A 97 7.74 -1.24 -4.28
C THR A 97 6.61 -0.67 -3.43
N GLN A 98 6.94 0.15 -2.45
CA GLN A 98 5.94 0.85 -1.63
C GLN A 98 4.91 1.54 -2.52
N LEU A 99 3.63 1.35 -2.20
CA LEU A 99 2.52 1.90 -2.99
C LEU A 99 2.56 3.44 -3.05
N MET A 100 2.82 4.06 -1.91
CA MET A 100 2.94 5.51 -1.74
C MET A 100 4.24 5.81 -0.99
N PRO A 101 5.36 6.04 -1.70
CA PRO A 101 6.68 6.18 -1.07
C PRO A 101 6.86 7.57 -0.44
N TRP A 102 5.95 7.93 0.44
CA TRP A 102 5.92 9.23 1.12
C TRP A 102 6.64 9.21 2.44
N VAL A 103 6.45 8.14 3.20
CA VAL A 103 7.00 7.98 4.56
C VAL A 103 7.54 6.57 4.69
N LYS A 104 8.72 6.44 5.28
CA LYS A 104 9.33 5.15 5.59
C LYS A 104 8.76 4.59 6.89
N PRO A 105 8.55 3.26 6.97
CA PRO A 105 8.14 2.62 8.21
C PRO A 105 9.24 2.72 9.28
N LEU A 106 8.83 2.68 10.53
CA LEU A 106 9.73 2.82 11.68
C LEU A 106 9.16 2.10 12.91
N GLU A 107 10.02 1.85 13.88
CA GLU A 107 9.61 1.36 15.21
C GLU A 107 10.44 2.04 16.31
N LYS A 108 9.89 2.10 17.53
CA LYS A 108 10.67 2.49 18.70
C LYS A 108 11.74 1.46 19.01
N VAL A 109 12.91 1.93 19.43
CA VAL A 109 14.01 1.06 19.83
C VAL A 109 13.59 0.06 20.91
N ASP A 110 12.75 0.48 21.84
CA ASP A 110 12.28 -0.34 22.97
C ASP A 110 11.33 -1.49 22.52
N ASP A 111 10.76 -1.40 21.32
CA ASP A 111 9.89 -2.43 20.74
C ASP A 111 10.65 -3.43 19.87
N LEU A 112 11.96 -3.24 19.69
CA LEU A 112 12.84 -4.04 18.85
C LEU A 112 13.79 -4.91 19.67
N ALA A 113 14.26 -6.03 19.08
CA ALA A 113 15.28 -6.85 19.70
C ALA A 113 16.61 -6.09 19.85
N ALA A 114 17.23 -6.14 21.02
CA ALA A 114 18.44 -5.39 21.32
C ALA A 114 19.60 -5.68 20.34
N ASP A 115 19.79 -6.94 19.96
CA ASP A 115 20.83 -7.34 19.00
C ASP A 115 20.57 -6.76 17.60
N PHE A 116 19.31 -6.69 17.18
CA PHE A 116 18.92 -6.06 15.92
C PHE A 116 19.24 -4.57 15.95
N VAL A 117 18.82 -3.86 17.01
CA VAL A 117 19.09 -2.43 17.18
C VAL A 117 20.59 -2.15 17.17
N LYS A 118 21.37 -2.96 17.88
CA LYS A 118 22.84 -2.83 17.91
C LYS A 118 23.44 -2.99 16.52
N LYS A 119 23.03 -4.02 15.79
CA LYS A 119 23.48 -4.26 14.42
C LYS A 119 23.16 -3.08 13.50
N VAL A 120 21.92 -2.58 13.53
CA VAL A 120 21.53 -1.43 12.71
C VAL A 120 22.34 -0.18 13.08
N ALA A 121 22.54 0.09 14.37
CA ALA A 121 23.33 1.24 14.83
C ALA A 121 24.82 1.16 14.43
N GLU A 122 25.38 -0.04 14.31
CA GLU A 122 26.76 -0.27 13.87
C GLU A 122 26.90 -0.21 12.33
N GLU A 123 25.99 -0.83 11.58
CA GLU A 123 26.06 -0.96 10.11
C GLU A 123 25.39 0.23 9.37
N HIS A 124 24.33 0.80 9.95
CA HIS A 124 23.47 1.82 9.36
C HIS A 124 23.05 2.88 10.38
N PRO A 125 23.98 3.62 10.97
CA PRO A 125 23.68 4.63 12.00
C PRO A 125 22.71 5.73 11.53
N GLU A 126 22.65 6.00 10.23
CA GLU A 126 21.73 6.95 9.60
C GLU A 126 20.26 6.57 9.73
N ARG A 127 19.97 5.27 9.96
CA ARG A 127 18.60 4.77 10.20
C ARG A 127 18.13 5.00 11.63
N CYS A 128 19.02 5.39 12.54
CA CYS A 128 18.71 5.62 13.94
C CYS A 128 18.55 7.11 14.19
N PHE A 129 17.44 7.52 14.82
CA PHE A 129 17.20 8.91 15.16
C PHE A 129 16.44 9.04 16.48
N THR A 130 16.40 10.26 17.02
CA THR A 130 15.77 10.56 18.32
C THR A 130 14.79 11.71 18.16
N VAL A 131 13.60 11.57 18.75
CA VAL A 131 12.62 12.65 18.87
C VAL A 131 12.28 12.81 20.35
N GLY A 132 12.63 13.95 20.91
CA GLY A 132 12.52 14.16 22.37
C GLY A 132 13.40 13.17 23.14
N THR A 133 12.80 12.29 23.93
CA THR A 133 13.48 11.23 24.69
C THR A 133 13.42 9.85 24.03
N ASP A 134 12.57 9.69 23.01
CA ASP A 134 12.33 8.41 22.35
C ASP A 134 13.30 8.20 21.19
N ARG A 135 13.84 7.00 21.11
CA ARG A 135 14.72 6.55 20.01
C ARG A 135 13.95 5.68 19.04
N PHE A 136 14.21 5.89 17.76
CA PHE A 136 13.56 5.19 16.66
C PHE A 136 14.57 4.60 15.69
N VAL A 137 14.13 3.56 14.96
CA VAL A 137 14.85 2.98 13.84
C VAL A 137 13.96 3.01 12.61
N GLU A 138 14.46 3.52 11.51
CA GLU A 138 13.84 3.43 10.20
C GLU A 138 13.96 2.00 9.66
N LEU A 139 12.88 1.42 9.13
CA LEU A 139 12.74 0.00 8.82
C LEU A 139 12.18 -0.28 7.40
N GLU A 140 12.49 0.58 6.43
CA GLU A 140 12.07 0.37 5.04
C GLU A 140 12.56 -0.98 4.49
N ALA A 141 13.79 -1.36 4.86
CA ALA A 141 14.39 -2.62 4.43
C ALA A 141 13.67 -3.86 4.95
N GLU A 142 12.93 -3.76 6.05
CA GLU A 142 12.18 -4.84 6.70
C GLU A 142 10.72 -4.92 6.23
N GLY A 143 10.19 -3.83 5.65
CA GLY A 143 8.83 -3.72 5.11
C GLY A 143 8.67 -4.23 3.68
N PHE A 144 7.50 -4.00 3.12
CA PHE A 144 7.14 -4.15 1.69
C PHE A 144 7.43 -5.54 1.11
N ARG A 145 7.00 -6.57 1.81
CA ARG A 145 7.14 -7.96 1.38
C ARG A 145 5.84 -8.74 1.55
N VAL A 146 5.75 -9.83 0.81
CA VAL A 146 4.65 -10.79 0.89
C VAL A 146 4.86 -11.70 2.08
N ILE A 147 3.83 -11.83 2.92
CA ILE A 147 3.81 -12.68 4.11
C ILE A 147 2.71 -13.74 4.01
N PRO A 148 2.84 -14.89 4.71
CA PRO A 148 1.80 -15.92 4.73
C PRO A 148 0.69 -15.55 5.71
N GLY A 149 -0.56 -15.96 5.41
CA GLY A 149 -1.69 -15.87 6.32
C GLY A 149 -2.77 -16.89 6.02
N ASP A 150 -3.03 -17.79 6.97
CA ASP A 150 -4.04 -18.86 6.82
C ASP A 150 -5.48 -18.32 6.78
N TYR A 151 -5.69 -17.07 7.16
CA TYR A 151 -7.00 -16.39 7.12
C TYR A 151 -7.36 -15.81 5.74
N VAL A 152 -6.42 -15.79 4.81
CA VAL A 152 -6.68 -15.31 3.44
C VAL A 152 -7.61 -16.28 2.74
N THR A 153 -8.73 -15.77 2.22
CA THR A 153 -9.72 -16.53 1.47
C THR A 153 -9.81 -16.06 0.01
N THR A 154 -10.52 -16.82 -0.79
CA THR A 154 -10.83 -16.48 -2.18
C THR A 154 -12.34 -16.36 -2.42
N ASP A 155 -13.12 -16.17 -1.37
CA ASP A 155 -14.58 -15.99 -1.47
C ASP A 155 -14.90 -14.62 -2.05
N ASP A 156 -14.06 -13.63 -1.72
CA ASP A 156 -14.15 -12.27 -2.22
C ASP A 156 -12.74 -11.68 -2.53
N GLY A 157 -12.71 -10.48 -3.12
CA GLY A 157 -11.46 -9.78 -3.44
C GLY A 157 -10.59 -10.52 -4.46
N THR A 158 -9.28 -10.42 -4.31
CA THR A 158 -8.26 -10.95 -5.22
C THR A 158 -7.48 -12.13 -4.65
N GLY A 159 -7.74 -12.53 -3.40
CA GLY A 159 -6.92 -13.50 -2.67
C GLY A 159 -5.59 -12.95 -2.17
N ILE A 160 -5.39 -11.64 -2.23
CA ILE A 160 -4.23 -10.92 -1.67
C ILE A 160 -4.77 -9.81 -0.77
N VAL A 161 -4.35 -9.84 0.49
CA VAL A 161 -4.78 -8.85 1.50
C VAL A 161 -3.64 -7.87 1.77
N HIS A 162 -3.94 -6.58 1.74
CA HIS A 162 -2.97 -5.58 2.17
C HIS A 162 -2.94 -5.48 3.70
N ILE A 163 -1.77 -5.22 4.27
CA ILE A 163 -1.56 -5.12 5.72
C ILE A 163 -1.12 -3.70 6.06
N ALA A 164 -1.87 -3.06 6.95
CA ALA A 164 -1.60 -1.73 7.48
C ALA A 164 -1.62 -1.76 9.02
N PRO A 165 -0.49 -2.09 9.68
CA PRO A 165 -0.43 -2.37 11.13
C PRO A 165 -0.91 -1.23 12.02
N THR A 166 -0.81 0.01 11.54
CA THR A 166 -1.24 1.22 12.27
C THR A 166 -2.75 1.40 12.39
N PHE A 167 -3.54 0.68 11.56
CA PHE A 167 -4.99 0.87 11.47
C PHE A 167 -5.81 -0.30 12.01
N GLY A 168 -5.24 -1.48 12.14
CA GLY A 168 -5.97 -2.67 12.58
C GLY A 168 -5.22 -3.49 13.62
N ALA A 169 -5.89 -3.91 14.69
CA ALA A 169 -5.29 -4.77 15.71
C ALA A 169 -4.86 -6.14 15.14
N ASP A 170 -5.64 -6.68 14.21
CA ASP A 170 -5.32 -7.95 13.54
C ASP A 170 -4.14 -7.78 12.59
N ASP A 171 -4.10 -6.69 11.80
CA ASP A 171 -2.96 -6.35 10.95
C ASP A 171 -1.69 -6.15 11.77
N ALA A 172 -1.78 -5.43 12.89
CA ALA A 172 -0.64 -5.24 13.80
C ALA A 172 -0.10 -6.56 14.36
N LYS A 173 -0.99 -7.48 14.74
CA LYS A 173 -0.63 -8.81 15.24
C LYS A 173 0.07 -9.65 14.17
N VAL A 174 -0.48 -9.69 12.97
CA VAL A 174 0.09 -10.45 11.83
C VAL A 174 1.43 -9.87 11.42
N ALA A 175 1.50 -8.54 11.29
CA ALA A 175 2.73 -7.83 10.95
C ALA A 175 3.84 -8.09 11.97
N LYS A 176 3.54 -7.96 13.28
CA LYS A 176 4.50 -8.22 14.36
C LYS A 176 5.02 -9.65 14.32
N ALA A 177 4.15 -10.64 14.12
CA ALA A 177 4.55 -12.04 14.00
C ALA A 177 5.47 -12.31 12.81
N ALA A 178 5.31 -11.56 11.72
CA ALA A 178 6.12 -11.66 10.51
C ALA A 178 7.34 -10.71 10.49
N GLY A 179 7.56 -9.90 11.55
CA GLY A 179 8.63 -8.91 11.59
C GLY A 179 8.44 -7.79 10.54
N ILE A 180 7.21 -7.40 10.29
CA ILE A 180 6.85 -6.28 9.42
C ILE A 180 6.70 -5.02 10.27
N PRO A 181 7.41 -3.93 9.95
CA PRO A 181 7.32 -2.68 10.69
C PRO A 181 6.01 -1.95 10.42
N SER A 182 5.66 -1.05 11.34
CA SER A 182 4.53 -0.14 11.20
C SER A 182 4.93 1.15 10.51
N LEU A 183 3.98 1.83 9.89
CA LEU A 183 4.18 3.14 9.30
C LEU A 183 3.44 4.19 10.14
N PHE A 184 4.21 5.02 10.84
CA PHE A 184 3.72 6.08 11.71
C PHE A 184 4.22 7.45 11.27
N MET A 185 3.49 8.48 11.63
CA MET A 185 3.96 9.85 11.71
C MET A 185 4.38 10.16 13.15
N ILE A 186 5.38 11.01 13.35
CA ILE A 186 5.77 11.48 14.68
C ILE A 186 5.57 12.99 14.75
N ASN A 187 4.71 13.43 15.66
CA ASN A 187 4.46 14.86 15.84
C ASN A 187 5.57 15.55 16.65
N LYS A 188 5.51 16.89 16.75
CA LYS A 188 6.49 17.71 17.51
C LYS A 188 6.58 17.40 19.01
N LYS A 189 5.61 16.64 19.55
CA LYS A 189 5.65 16.17 20.94
C LYS A 189 6.29 14.79 21.09
N GLY A 190 6.72 14.15 19.99
CA GLY A 190 7.26 12.80 19.98
C GLY A 190 6.20 11.69 20.00
N GLU A 191 4.92 12.02 19.82
CA GLU A 191 3.85 11.02 19.79
C GLU A 191 3.73 10.40 18.39
N THR A 192 3.68 9.07 18.34
CA THR A 192 3.42 8.31 17.11
C THR A 192 1.93 8.33 16.76
N ARG A 193 1.62 8.47 15.48
CA ARG A 193 0.24 8.58 14.96
C ARG A 193 0.14 7.89 13.60
N PRO A 194 -1.05 7.42 13.18
CA PRO A 194 -1.30 7.05 11.78
C PRO A 194 -0.99 8.22 10.84
N MET A 195 -0.89 7.97 9.54
CA MET A 195 -0.65 9.04 8.55
C MET A 195 -1.78 10.06 8.45
N VAL A 196 -2.98 9.68 8.86
CA VAL A 196 -4.17 10.53 8.84
C VAL A 196 -4.70 10.76 10.25
N ASP A 197 -5.30 11.90 10.45
CA ASP A 197 -5.99 12.26 11.69
C ASP A 197 -7.38 11.58 11.79
N LEU A 198 -8.11 11.86 12.86
CA LEU A 198 -9.43 11.27 13.13
C LEU A 198 -10.53 11.71 12.15
N VAL A 199 -10.29 12.74 11.34
CA VAL A 199 -11.23 13.19 10.30
C VAL A 199 -10.78 12.76 8.90
N GLY A 200 -9.69 11.98 8.78
CA GLY A 200 -9.18 11.45 7.54
C GLY A 200 -8.33 12.46 6.73
N LYS A 201 -7.77 13.47 7.40
CA LYS A 201 -6.85 14.44 6.81
C LYS A 201 -5.40 13.98 7.04
N TYR A 202 -4.56 14.04 6.00
CA TYR A 202 -3.12 13.82 6.13
C TYR A 202 -2.48 14.91 6.98
N TYR A 203 -1.58 14.53 7.89
CA TYR A 203 -0.79 15.50 8.65
C TYR A 203 0.07 16.34 7.71
N THR A 204 0.19 17.62 8.02
CA THR A 204 1.13 18.51 7.30
C THR A 204 2.55 18.29 7.81
N ILE A 205 3.56 18.61 6.99
CA ILE A 205 4.97 18.42 7.35
C ILE A 205 5.33 19.24 8.58
N ASP A 206 4.76 20.45 8.71
CA ASP A 206 4.98 21.35 9.83
C ASP A 206 4.35 20.88 11.15
N GLU A 207 3.44 19.90 11.14
CA GLU A 207 2.91 19.24 12.34
C GLU A 207 3.87 18.15 12.87
N CYS A 208 4.83 17.70 12.06
CA CYS A 208 5.75 16.62 12.37
C CYS A 208 7.03 17.10 13.07
N ALA A 209 7.69 16.18 13.76
CA ALA A 209 9.01 16.44 14.37
C ALA A 209 10.07 16.55 13.25
N PRO A 210 10.94 17.58 13.28
CA PRO A 210 11.95 17.79 12.25
C PRO A 210 12.90 16.60 12.07
N GLU A 211 13.28 15.94 13.15
CA GLU A 211 14.16 14.76 13.14
C GLU A 211 13.51 13.56 12.42
N PHE A 212 12.21 13.37 12.62
CA PHE A 212 11.44 12.38 11.91
C PHE A 212 11.32 12.73 10.43
N VAL A 213 11.03 13.99 10.09
CA VAL A 213 10.93 14.44 8.70
C VAL A 213 12.24 14.16 7.97
N ALA A 214 13.37 14.54 8.54
CA ALA A 214 14.69 14.33 7.95
C ALA A 214 15.04 12.84 7.75
N ALA A 215 14.58 11.95 8.66
CA ALA A 215 14.92 10.53 8.62
C ALA A 215 13.96 9.70 7.74
N CYS A 216 12.68 10.02 7.75
CA CYS A 216 11.63 9.12 7.25
C CYS A 216 10.72 9.72 6.19
N VAL A 217 10.65 11.04 6.00
CA VAL A 217 9.69 11.65 5.06
C VAL A 217 10.35 11.98 3.74
N ASN A 218 9.79 11.51 2.64
CA ASN A 218 10.10 12.01 1.31
C ASN A 218 9.29 13.30 1.09
N GLU A 219 9.88 14.45 1.45
CA GLU A 219 9.21 15.74 1.43
C GLU A 219 8.71 16.12 0.03
N GLU A 220 9.50 15.82 -1.03
CA GLU A 220 9.12 16.11 -2.41
C GLU A 220 7.81 15.41 -2.79
N ASN A 221 7.69 14.12 -2.47
CA ASN A 221 6.51 13.34 -2.79
C ASN A 221 5.34 13.64 -1.83
N TYR A 222 5.62 13.80 -0.54
CA TYR A 222 4.56 13.96 0.45
C TYR A 222 3.95 15.37 0.47
N ALA A 223 4.72 16.41 0.16
CA ALA A 223 4.26 17.79 0.20
C ALA A 223 3.02 18.05 -0.67
N HIS A 224 2.88 17.32 -1.78
CA HIS A 224 1.72 17.42 -2.68
C HIS A 224 0.41 16.89 -2.07
N HIS A 225 0.50 16.10 -1.01
CA HIS A 225 -0.64 15.43 -0.35
C HIS A 225 -0.83 15.86 1.10
N ALA A 226 0.14 16.56 1.65
CA ALA A 226 0.08 17.06 3.03
C ALA A 226 -1.12 18.00 3.22
N GLY A 227 -2.02 17.64 4.14
CA GLY A 227 -3.24 18.40 4.39
C GLY A 227 -4.46 18.00 3.55
N ASP A 228 -4.30 17.11 2.55
CA ASP A 228 -5.41 16.55 1.78
C ASP A 228 -6.23 15.56 2.61
N PHE A 229 -7.45 15.29 2.17
CA PHE A 229 -8.29 14.25 2.75
C PHE A 229 -8.17 12.95 1.94
N VAL A 230 -8.09 11.81 2.62
CA VAL A 230 -8.04 10.48 1.98
C VAL A 230 -9.28 10.16 1.15
N LYS A 231 -10.39 10.84 1.40
CA LYS A 231 -11.63 10.77 0.61
C LYS A 231 -12.17 12.16 0.40
N ASN A 232 -12.59 12.46 -0.82
CA ASN A 232 -13.25 13.71 -1.16
C ASN A 232 -14.48 13.97 -0.29
N ALA A 233 -15.24 12.90 0.04
CA ALA A 233 -16.40 12.99 0.92
C ALA A 233 -16.07 13.49 2.35
N TYR A 234 -14.83 13.45 2.77
CA TYR A 234 -14.39 13.97 4.07
C TYR A 234 -13.96 15.44 4.00
N SER A 235 -13.65 15.95 2.80
CA SER A 235 -13.27 17.35 2.62
C SER A 235 -14.46 18.27 2.86
N PRO A 236 -14.32 19.30 3.72
CA PRO A 236 -15.34 20.34 3.89
C PRO A 236 -15.68 21.06 2.58
N LYS A 237 -14.77 21.10 1.61
CA LYS A 237 -14.96 21.70 0.29
C LYS A 237 -16.11 21.06 -0.49
N TYR A 238 -16.29 19.73 -0.34
CA TYR A 238 -17.32 18.96 -1.04
C TYR A 238 -18.41 18.40 -0.11
N ASN A 239 -18.33 18.73 1.18
CA ASN A 239 -19.32 18.27 2.16
C ASN A 239 -19.94 19.46 2.87
N VAL A 240 -20.99 20.03 2.26
CA VAL A 240 -21.71 21.18 2.80
C VAL A 240 -22.98 20.69 3.49
N GLY A 241 -23.10 21.00 4.79
CA GLY A 241 -24.29 20.63 5.58
C GLY A 241 -24.49 19.11 5.73
N GLY A 242 -23.40 18.32 5.74
CA GLY A 242 -23.44 16.86 5.88
C GLY A 242 -23.83 16.10 4.62
N LYS A 243 -23.87 16.76 3.46
CA LYS A 243 -24.12 16.14 2.16
C LYS A 243 -22.88 16.29 1.27
N TYR A 244 -22.46 15.18 0.71
CA TYR A 244 -21.37 15.13 -0.27
C TYR A 244 -21.88 15.59 -1.64
N ASP A 245 -21.19 16.59 -2.22
CA ASP A 245 -21.44 17.09 -3.57
C ASP A 245 -20.46 16.43 -4.54
N ALA A 246 -20.87 15.32 -5.12
CA ALA A 246 -20.06 14.56 -6.08
C ALA A 246 -19.82 15.36 -7.37
N GLU A 247 -20.80 16.17 -7.80
CA GLU A 247 -20.69 16.96 -9.04
C GLU A 247 -19.64 18.09 -8.89
N ALA A 248 -19.60 18.74 -7.72
CA ALA A 248 -18.57 19.73 -7.43
C ALA A 248 -17.18 19.10 -7.33
N ALA A 249 -17.07 17.89 -6.77
CA ALA A 249 -15.81 17.17 -6.68
C ALA A 249 -15.30 16.72 -8.06
N GLU A 250 -16.18 16.24 -8.95
CA GLU A 250 -15.79 15.81 -10.30
C GLU A 250 -15.33 16.96 -11.20
N LYS A 251 -15.78 18.19 -10.93
CA LYS A 251 -15.41 19.38 -11.69
C LYS A 251 -14.15 20.07 -11.19
N ASP A 252 -13.59 19.61 -10.07
CA ASP A 252 -12.41 20.22 -9.49
C ASP A 252 -11.14 19.65 -10.14
N GLU A 253 -10.50 20.46 -10.99
CA GLU A 253 -9.26 20.08 -11.69
C GLU A 253 -8.07 19.90 -10.73
N ASP A 254 -8.13 20.51 -9.54
CA ASP A 254 -7.11 20.37 -8.49
C ASP A 254 -7.37 19.16 -7.57
N LEU A 255 -8.40 18.36 -7.89
CA LEU A 255 -8.75 17.21 -7.08
C LEU A 255 -7.71 16.10 -7.22
N ASN A 256 -6.82 16.00 -6.25
CA ASN A 256 -5.94 14.85 -6.12
C ASN A 256 -6.74 13.66 -5.61
N ILE A 257 -7.13 12.76 -6.53
CA ILE A 257 -7.66 11.46 -6.15
C ILE A 257 -6.46 10.63 -5.68
N VAL A 258 -6.23 10.66 -4.37
CA VAL A 258 -5.09 9.95 -3.76
C VAL A 258 -5.32 8.44 -3.78
N ILE A 259 -6.59 8.01 -3.85
CA ILE A 259 -6.96 6.59 -3.81
C ILE A 259 -8.21 6.40 -4.68
N CYS A 260 -8.03 5.79 -5.81
CA CYS A 260 -9.10 5.25 -6.65
C CYS A 260 -9.27 3.77 -6.41
#